data_2d1622b8ba41d8dcc0efb538c64a48c9
#
_entry.id   2d1622b8ba41d8dcc0efb538c64a48c9
#
_cell.length_a   1.000
_cell.length_b   1.000
_cell.length_c   1.000
_cell.angle_alpha   90.00
_cell.angle_beta   90.00
_cell.angle_gamma   90.00
#
_symmetry.space_group_name_H-M   'P 1'
#
loop_
_entity.id
_entity.type
_entity.pdbx_description
1 polymer ?
#
loop_
_entity_poly.entity_id
_entity_poly.type
_entity_poly.pdbx_seq_one_letter_code
_entity_poly.pdbx_strand_id
1 'polypeptide(L)'
;VGAALMTAATVCSAVAPDWVKYFVGFDAKECCGVNLDVYGFEVNLPVANGNVDMTAFLIFGIGAVIILVVMAMVFRNLYLIFKNSENTTPFQKDNIRMMREIGIFSIAVPVIGLFMSFIVRLIIGVDAVENSMDMNGVFMGIVVLCLTQFFVHGAELEKDVDGLL
;
A
#
# COMPACT_ATOMS: atom_id res chain seq x y z
N VAL A 1 -0.83 8.02 -10.52
CA VAL A 1 0.09 9.17 -10.51
C VAL A 1 1.12 9.02 -9.40
N GLY A 2 0.71 8.80 -8.13
CA GLY A 2 1.63 8.66 -6.99
C GLY A 2 2.70 7.57 -7.17
N ALA A 3 2.29 6.35 -7.58
CA ALA A 3 3.23 5.26 -7.83
C ALA A 3 4.26 5.61 -8.93
N ALA A 4 3.83 6.28 -10.00
CA ALA A 4 4.73 6.70 -11.07
C ALA A 4 5.74 7.77 -10.61
N LEU A 5 5.31 8.69 -9.76
CA LEU A 5 6.20 9.70 -9.16
C LEU A 5 7.21 9.06 -8.22
N MET A 6 6.78 8.12 -7.38
CA MET A 6 7.68 7.40 -6.48
C MET A 6 8.66 6.49 -7.23
N THR A 7 8.22 5.80 -8.30
CA THR A 7 9.17 5.04 -9.14
C THR A 7 10.20 5.95 -9.81
N ALA A 8 9.77 7.10 -10.33
CA ALA A 8 10.69 8.06 -10.92
C ALA A 8 11.69 8.58 -9.88
N ALA A 9 11.23 8.95 -8.67
CA ALA A 9 12.10 9.42 -7.59
C ALA A 9 13.11 8.33 -7.15
N THR A 10 12.67 7.07 -7.03
CA THR A 10 13.53 5.94 -6.65
C THR A 10 14.58 5.64 -7.72
N VAL A 11 14.19 5.68 -9.00
CA VAL A 11 15.13 5.48 -10.12
C VAL A 11 16.12 6.65 -10.21
N CYS A 12 15.65 7.89 -10.07
CA CYS A 12 16.53 9.07 -10.05
C CYS A 12 17.51 9.02 -8.89
N SER A 13 17.10 8.56 -7.70
CA SER A 13 18.01 8.44 -6.55
C SER A 13 19.10 7.39 -6.78
N ALA A 14 18.79 6.32 -7.49
CA ALA A 14 19.77 5.28 -7.83
C ALA A 14 20.78 5.72 -8.89
N VAL A 15 20.36 6.55 -9.86
CA VAL A 15 21.18 6.95 -11.02
C VAL A 15 21.93 8.27 -10.76
N ALA A 16 21.31 9.21 -10.07
CA ALA A 16 21.84 10.56 -9.86
C ALA A 16 21.48 11.08 -8.45
N PRO A 17 22.17 10.61 -7.39
CA PRO A 17 21.88 10.95 -6.00
C PRO A 17 21.92 12.45 -5.71
N ASP A 18 22.77 13.20 -6.41
CA ASP A 18 22.88 14.65 -6.21
C ASP A 18 21.65 15.45 -6.71
N TRP A 19 20.94 14.92 -7.69
CA TRP A 19 19.67 15.49 -8.18
C TRP A 19 18.56 15.38 -7.14
N VAL A 20 18.50 14.24 -6.43
CA VAL A 20 17.49 14.02 -5.40
C VAL A 20 17.69 14.98 -4.24
N LYS A 21 18.93 15.24 -3.83
CA LYS A 21 19.27 16.24 -2.80
C LYS A 21 18.78 17.63 -3.16
N TYR A 22 18.87 18.01 -4.45
CA TYR A 22 18.43 19.30 -4.93
C TYR A 22 16.90 19.43 -5.01
N PHE A 23 16.19 18.37 -5.45
CA PHE A 23 14.74 18.39 -5.63
C PHE A 23 13.96 18.20 -4.33
N VAL A 24 14.48 17.41 -3.41
CA VAL A 24 13.80 17.12 -2.13
C VAL A 24 14.03 18.24 -1.13
N GLY A 25 14.96 19.19 -1.45
CA GLY A 25 15.17 20.40 -0.66
C GLY A 25 15.39 20.11 0.82
N PHE A 26 16.15 19.05 1.13
CA PHE A 26 16.52 18.73 2.49
C PHE A 26 17.46 19.81 3.02
N ASP A 27 16.91 20.97 3.34
CA ASP A 27 17.45 21.86 4.34
C ASP A 27 17.31 21.14 5.71
N ALA A 28 17.98 20.01 5.85
CA ALA A 28 18.09 19.31 7.09
C ALA A 28 18.94 20.18 8.02
N LYS A 29 18.29 21.10 8.72
CA LYS A 29 18.85 21.72 9.92
C LYS A 29 19.21 20.59 10.86
N GLU A 30 20.48 20.46 11.08
CA GLU A 30 21.28 19.60 11.95
C GLU A 30 20.59 19.05 13.20
N CYS A 31 19.60 18.22 13.22
CA CYS A 31 19.23 17.48 14.43
C CYS A 31 18.08 16.50 14.31
N CYS A 32 17.33 16.44 13.21
CA CYS A 32 16.17 15.55 13.13
C CYS A 32 16.28 14.66 11.90
N GLY A 33 16.25 13.34 12.11
CA GLY A 33 16.06 12.38 11.03
C GLY A 33 14.80 12.71 10.25
N VAL A 34 14.76 12.39 8.96
CA VAL A 34 13.57 12.54 8.14
C VAL A 34 12.73 11.28 8.28
N ASN A 35 11.53 11.45 8.83
CA ASN A 35 10.56 10.35 8.90
C ASN A 35 9.76 10.29 7.59
N LEU A 36 9.84 9.16 6.91
CA LEU A 36 9.06 8.86 5.71
C LEU A 36 8.03 7.79 6.04
N ASP A 37 6.76 8.09 5.77
CA ASP A 37 5.65 7.15 5.98
C ASP A 37 4.86 6.93 4.68
N VAL A 38 4.54 5.66 4.40
CA VAL A 38 3.61 5.26 3.35
C VAL A 38 2.73 4.12 3.89
N TYR A 39 1.49 4.46 4.24
CA TYR A 39 0.49 3.48 4.73
C TYR A 39 1.00 2.61 5.90
N GLY A 40 1.65 3.24 6.89
CA GLY A 40 2.18 2.57 8.07
C GLY A 40 3.54 1.89 7.89
N PHE A 41 4.17 2.01 6.73
CA PHE A 41 5.58 1.70 6.53
C PHE A 41 6.40 2.95 6.80
N GLU A 42 6.91 3.07 8.02
CA GLU A 42 7.70 4.22 8.49
C GLU A 42 9.19 3.88 8.51
N VAL A 43 9.99 4.76 7.95
CA VAL A 43 11.46 4.68 8.01
C VAL A 43 12.02 6.03 8.44
N ASN A 44 12.76 6.03 9.55
CA ASN A 44 13.54 7.16 9.99
C ASN A 44 14.89 7.15 9.27
N LEU A 45 15.09 8.10 8.37
CA LEU A 45 16.35 8.24 7.66
C LEU A 45 17.37 8.96 8.56
N PRO A 46 18.47 8.29 8.96
CA PRO A 46 19.54 8.97 9.69
C PRO A 46 20.20 10.00 8.77
N VAL A 47 20.29 11.23 9.25
CA VAL A 47 21.01 12.31 8.57
C VAL A 47 22.36 12.46 9.25
N ALA A 48 23.42 11.99 8.60
CA ALA A 48 24.79 12.19 9.04
C ALA A 48 25.46 13.25 8.17
N ASN A 49 25.96 14.33 8.79
CA ASN A 49 26.66 15.44 8.10
C ASN A 49 25.85 16.09 6.94
N GLY A 50 24.53 16.25 7.11
CA GLY A 50 23.66 16.82 6.07
C GLY A 50 23.41 15.88 4.87
N ASN A 51 23.85 14.63 4.93
CA ASN A 51 23.61 13.62 3.92
C ASN A 51 22.64 12.56 4.44
N VAL A 52 21.57 12.30 3.67
CA VAL A 52 20.63 11.20 3.91
C VAL A 52 21.30 9.88 3.51
N ASP A 53 21.09 8.84 4.30
CA ASP A 53 21.53 7.48 3.91
C ASP A 53 20.76 7.04 2.66
N MET A 54 21.48 7.00 1.54
CA MET A 54 20.93 6.66 0.25
C MET A 54 20.43 5.22 0.19
N THR A 55 21.02 4.32 0.95
CA THR A 55 20.59 2.91 1.02
C THR A 55 19.22 2.81 1.68
N ALA A 56 19.01 3.54 2.78
CA ALA A 56 17.71 3.60 3.46
C ALA A 56 16.63 4.19 2.55
N PHE A 57 16.95 5.26 1.84
CA PHE A 57 16.02 5.90 0.89
C PHE A 57 15.64 4.96 -0.27
N LEU A 58 16.57 4.21 -0.83
CA LEU A 58 16.30 3.23 -1.89
C LEU A 58 15.39 2.09 -1.41
N ILE A 59 15.66 1.53 -0.23
CA ILE A 59 14.85 0.46 0.34
C ILE A 59 13.43 0.97 0.62
N PHE A 60 13.31 2.17 1.21
CA PHE A 60 12.02 2.81 1.42
C PHE A 60 11.28 3.02 0.09
N GLY A 61 11.94 3.55 -0.93
CA GLY A 61 11.36 3.80 -2.25
C GLY A 61 10.81 2.52 -2.90
N ILE A 62 11.55 1.41 -2.83
CA ILE A 62 11.09 0.10 -3.33
C ILE A 62 9.85 -0.36 -2.58
N GLY A 63 9.85 -0.31 -1.25
CA GLY A 63 8.70 -0.67 -0.41
C GLY A 63 7.48 0.19 -0.71
N ALA A 64 7.66 1.50 -0.78
CA ALA A 64 6.61 2.46 -1.11
C ALA A 64 5.97 2.20 -2.49
N VAL A 65 6.79 1.89 -3.51
CA VAL A 65 6.29 1.54 -4.85
C VAL A 65 5.43 0.29 -4.81
N ILE A 66 5.85 -0.77 -4.11
CA ILE A 66 5.09 -2.02 -3.99
C ILE A 66 3.74 -1.74 -3.32
N ILE A 67 3.73 -1.03 -2.19
CA ILE A 67 2.52 -0.67 -1.47
C ILE A 67 1.57 0.16 -2.34
N LEU A 68 2.08 1.17 -3.05
CA LEU A 68 1.27 2.02 -3.93
C LEU A 68 0.69 1.26 -5.12
N VAL A 69 1.39 0.27 -5.66
CA VAL A 69 0.86 -0.62 -6.72
C VAL A 69 -0.30 -1.48 -6.17
N VAL A 70 -0.15 -2.06 -4.98
CA VAL A 70 -1.23 -2.83 -4.35
C VAL A 70 -2.45 -1.95 -4.08
N MET A 71 -2.25 -0.72 -3.57
CA MET A 71 -3.33 0.24 -3.37
C MET A 71 -4.00 0.65 -4.69
N ALA A 72 -3.24 0.81 -5.76
CA ALA A 72 -3.80 1.08 -7.09
C ALA A 72 -4.70 -0.09 -7.58
N MET A 73 -4.35 -1.34 -7.26
CA MET A 73 -5.21 -2.50 -7.54
C MET A 73 -6.51 -2.49 -6.74
N VAL A 74 -6.48 -2.07 -5.47
CA VAL A 74 -7.68 -1.87 -4.64
C VAL A 74 -8.63 -0.85 -5.31
N PHE A 75 -8.11 0.33 -5.66
CA PHE A 75 -8.92 1.37 -6.32
C PHE A 75 -9.44 0.93 -7.69
N ARG A 76 -8.63 0.19 -8.46
CA ARG A 76 -9.06 -0.38 -9.74
C ARG A 76 -10.22 -1.34 -9.55
N ASN A 77 -10.15 -2.25 -8.59
CA ASN A 77 -11.22 -3.21 -8.31
C ASN A 77 -12.50 -2.48 -7.84
N LEU A 78 -12.38 -1.48 -6.97
CA LEU A 78 -13.51 -0.63 -6.59
C LEU A 78 -14.18 0.03 -7.80
N TYR A 79 -13.39 0.66 -8.67
CA TYR A 79 -13.90 1.28 -9.88
C TYR A 79 -14.65 0.27 -10.77
N LEU A 80 -14.10 -0.94 -10.94
CA LEU A 80 -14.74 -1.98 -11.76
C LEU A 80 -16.04 -2.48 -11.14
N ILE A 81 -16.12 -2.63 -9.82
CA ILE A 81 -17.36 -3.00 -9.12
C ILE A 81 -18.44 -1.94 -9.37
N PHE A 82 -18.13 -0.66 -9.19
CA PHE A 82 -19.09 0.41 -9.48
C PHE A 82 -19.56 0.40 -10.92
N LYS A 83 -18.63 0.29 -11.87
CA LYS A 83 -18.94 0.26 -13.30
C LYS A 83 -19.81 -0.95 -13.68
N ASN A 84 -19.51 -2.12 -13.13
CA ASN A 84 -20.31 -3.32 -13.41
C ASN A 84 -21.71 -3.22 -12.80
N SER A 85 -21.84 -2.64 -11.61
CA SER A 85 -23.12 -2.50 -10.90
C SER A 85 -24.07 -1.50 -11.55
N GLU A 86 -23.63 -0.64 -12.48
CA GLU A 86 -24.52 0.24 -13.27
C GLU A 86 -25.41 -0.54 -14.23
N ASN A 87 -24.99 -1.69 -14.74
CA ASN A 87 -25.68 -2.44 -15.78
C ASN A 87 -26.20 -3.82 -15.32
N THR A 88 -25.85 -4.24 -14.11
CA THR A 88 -26.10 -5.60 -13.62
C THR A 88 -26.36 -5.60 -12.13
N THR A 89 -26.78 -6.77 -11.59
CA THR A 89 -26.95 -6.92 -10.15
C THR A 89 -25.61 -6.85 -9.41
N PRO A 90 -25.58 -6.24 -8.21
CA PRO A 90 -24.35 -6.19 -7.40
C PRO A 90 -23.80 -7.57 -7.01
N PHE A 91 -24.66 -8.60 -7.03
CA PHE A 91 -24.35 -9.97 -6.61
C PHE A 91 -23.68 -10.84 -7.67
N GLN A 92 -23.21 -10.24 -8.77
CA GLN A 92 -22.47 -10.98 -9.79
C GLN A 92 -21.17 -11.59 -9.25
N LYS A 93 -20.84 -12.77 -9.77
CA LYS A 93 -19.63 -13.51 -9.37
C LYS A 93 -18.35 -12.68 -9.53
N ASP A 94 -18.28 -11.85 -10.57
CA ASP A 94 -17.11 -10.99 -10.81
C ASP A 94 -16.97 -9.90 -9.75
N ASN A 95 -18.08 -9.28 -9.33
CA ASN A 95 -18.08 -8.29 -8.25
C ASN A 95 -17.67 -8.91 -6.91
N ILE A 96 -18.19 -10.11 -6.60
CA ILE A 96 -17.83 -10.87 -5.39
C ILE A 96 -16.33 -11.20 -5.38
N ARG A 97 -15.80 -11.61 -6.54
CA ARG A 97 -14.36 -11.88 -6.68
C ARG A 97 -13.52 -10.62 -6.43
N MET A 98 -13.89 -9.49 -7.05
CA MET A 98 -13.19 -8.21 -6.86
C MET A 98 -13.27 -7.73 -5.41
N MET A 99 -14.40 -7.87 -4.72
CA MET A 99 -14.52 -7.57 -3.29
C MET A 99 -13.58 -8.42 -2.44
N ARG A 100 -13.47 -9.71 -2.74
CA ARG A 100 -12.52 -10.61 -2.05
C ARG A 100 -11.08 -10.16 -2.27
N GLU A 101 -10.71 -9.79 -3.50
CA GLU A 101 -9.38 -9.28 -3.83
C GLU A 101 -9.08 -7.99 -3.05
N ILE A 102 -10.05 -7.06 -2.93
CA ILE A 102 -9.89 -5.85 -2.11
C ILE A 102 -9.60 -6.20 -0.66
N GLY A 103 -10.34 -7.13 -0.06
CA GLY A 103 -10.10 -7.55 1.32
C GLY A 103 -8.71 -8.15 1.52
N ILE A 104 -8.28 -9.01 0.59
CA ILE A 104 -6.94 -9.62 0.61
C ILE A 104 -5.85 -8.55 0.47
N PHE A 105 -5.98 -7.63 -0.49
CA PHE A 105 -4.99 -6.56 -0.70
C PHE A 105 -4.92 -5.60 0.48
N SER A 106 -6.05 -5.29 1.13
CA SER A 106 -6.07 -4.46 2.34
C SER A 106 -5.27 -5.08 3.49
N ILE A 107 -5.28 -6.42 3.63
CA ILE A 107 -4.46 -7.14 4.61
C ILE A 107 -3.00 -7.24 4.13
N ALA A 108 -2.77 -7.37 2.83
CA ALA A 108 -1.43 -7.50 2.27
C ALA A 108 -0.57 -6.25 2.48
N VAL A 109 -1.17 -5.05 2.43
CA VAL A 109 -0.44 -3.78 2.61
C VAL A 109 0.34 -3.73 3.93
N PRO A 110 -0.28 -3.88 5.12
CA PRO A 110 0.46 -3.87 6.38
C PRO A 110 1.46 -5.04 6.51
N VAL A 111 1.15 -6.21 5.93
CA VAL A 111 2.08 -7.35 5.92
C VAL A 111 3.34 -7.03 5.09
N ILE A 112 3.17 -6.40 3.93
CA ILE A 112 4.30 -5.93 3.11
C ILE A 112 5.10 -4.87 3.87
N GLY A 113 4.43 -3.92 4.52
CA GLY A 113 5.07 -2.90 5.36
C GLY A 113 5.95 -3.51 6.45
N LEU A 114 5.43 -4.50 7.20
CA LEU A 114 6.19 -5.23 8.21
C LEU A 114 7.42 -5.95 7.62
N PHE A 115 7.25 -6.61 6.48
CA PHE A 115 8.35 -7.31 5.82
C PHE A 115 9.44 -6.34 5.37
N MET A 116 9.07 -5.20 4.81
CA MET A 116 10.02 -4.16 4.42
C MET A 116 10.69 -3.52 5.62
N SER A 117 9.97 -3.27 6.71
CA SER A 117 10.53 -2.79 7.98
C SER A 117 11.57 -3.75 8.55
N PHE A 118 11.31 -5.06 8.46
CA PHE A 118 12.27 -6.08 8.86
C PHE A 118 13.56 -6.03 8.02
N ILE A 119 13.44 -5.85 6.69
CA ILE A 119 14.60 -5.70 5.80
C ILE A 119 15.41 -4.45 6.17
N VAL A 120 14.75 -3.31 6.41
CA VAL A 120 15.44 -2.07 6.81
C VAL A 120 16.21 -2.27 8.10
N ARG A 121 15.62 -2.94 9.10
CA ARG A 121 16.32 -3.26 10.37
C ARG A 121 17.55 -4.13 10.20
N LEU A 122 17.50 -5.10 9.29
CA LEU A 122 18.65 -5.98 9.04
C LEU A 122 19.81 -5.26 8.35
N ILE A 123 19.52 -4.26 7.51
CA ILE A 123 20.53 -3.59 6.68
C ILE A 123 21.07 -2.34 7.37
N ILE A 124 20.20 -1.55 8.00
CA ILE A 124 20.56 -0.22 8.52
C ILE A 124 20.68 -0.23 10.05
N GLY A 125 19.88 -1.04 10.73
CA GLY A 125 19.88 -1.14 12.19
C GLY A 125 18.49 -0.92 12.80
N VAL A 126 18.40 -1.20 14.10
CA VAL A 126 17.13 -1.23 14.85
C VAL A 126 16.53 0.17 15.02
N ASP A 127 17.36 1.21 15.06
CA ASP A 127 16.94 2.59 15.31
C ASP A 127 16.33 3.29 14.08
N ALA A 128 16.45 2.68 12.90
CA ALA A 128 15.98 3.26 11.65
C ALA A 128 14.47 3.06 11.39
N VAL A 129 13.78 2.26 12.19
CA VAL A 129 12.37 1.93 11.97
C VAL A 129 11.61 1.96 13.29
N GLU A 130 10.62 2.82 13.39
CA GLU A 130 9.62 2.72 14.44
C GLU A 130 8.62 1.60 14.11
N ASN A 131 8.37 0.73 15.10
CA ASN A 131 7.43 -0.37 14.95
C ASN A 131 5.99 0.15 15.08
N SER A 132 5.49 0.82 14.09
CA SER A 132 4.05 1.09 13.99
C SER A 132 3.42 0.09 13.04
N MET A 133 2.81 -0.96 13.60
CA MET A 133 1.95 -1.84 12.82
C MET A 133 0.62 -1.15 12.62
N ASP A 134 0.34 -0.67 11.41
CA ASP A 134 -0.98 -0.14 11.10
C ASP A 134 -2.02 -1.28 11.03
N MET A 135 -2.68 -1.53 12.16
CA MET A 135 -3.75 -2.53 12.26
C MET A 135 -5.02 -2.11 11.51
N ASN A 136 -5.16 -0.85 11.10
CA ASN A 136 -6.36 -0.36 10.40
C ASN A 136 -6.57 -1.09 9.08
N GLY A 137 -5.51 -1.32 8.31
CA GLY A 137 -5.57 -2.06 7.05
C GLY A 137 -6.03 -3.51 7.24
N VAL A 138 -5.54 -4.19 8.28
CA VAL A 138 -5.95 -5.55 8.63
C VAL A 138 -7.43 -5.59 9.01
N PHE A 139 -7.85 -4.68 9.90
CA PHE A 139 -9.24 -4.60 10.33
C PHE A 139 -10.19 -4.34 9.16
N MET A 140 -9.88 -3.35 8.32
CA MET A 140 -10.67 -3.04 7.13
C MET A 140 -10.71 -4.23 6.17
N GLY A 141 -9.60 -4.93 5.96
CA GLY A 141 -9.57 -6.12 5.12
C GLY A 141 -10.48 -7.23 5.62
N ILE A 142 -10.49 -7.49 6.93
CA ILE A 142 -11.39 -8.47 7.56
C ILE A 142 -12.86 -8.07 7.37
N VAL A 143 -13.20 -6.80 7.60
CA VAL A 143 -14.56 -6.29 7.40
C VAL A 143 -15.02 -6.51 5.96
N VAL A 144 -14.17 -6.17 4.96
CA VAL A 144 -14.50 -6.38 3.55
C VAL A 144 -14.66 -7.86 3.22
N LEU A 145 -13.82 -8.75 3.78
CA LEU A 145 -13.97 -10.19 3.58
C LEU A 145 -15.26 -10.72 4.21
N CYS A 146 -15.65 -10.26 5.40
CA CYS A 146 -16.93 -10.59 6.01
C CYS A 146 -18.10 -10.12 5.14
N LEU A 147 -18.08 -8.87 4.65
CA LEU A 147 -19.08 -8.35 3.75
C LEU A 147 -19.18 -9.19 2.46
N THR A 148 -18.06 -9.66 1.93
CA THR A 148 -18.04 -10.52 0.75
C THR A 148 -18.87 -11.79 0.95
N GLN A 149 -18.90 -12.38 2.16
CA GLN A 149 -19.73 -13.55 2.45
C GLN A 149 -21.22 -13.24 2.38
N PHE A 150 -21.66 -12.05 2.82
CA PHE A 150 -23.05 -11.64 2.66
C PHE A 150 -23.43 -11.50 1.19
N PHE A 151 -22.54 -11.01 0.34
CA PHE A 151 -22.77 -10.94 -1.11
C PHE A 151 -22.85 -12.34 -1.75
N VAL A 152 -22.07 -13.30 -1.28
CA VAL A 152 -22.16 -14.70 -1.74
C VAL A 152 -23.55 -15.28 -1.43
N HIS A 153 -24.02 -15.13 -0.19
CA HIS A 153 -25.35 -15.60 0.19
C HIS A 153 -26.47 -14.85 -0.53
N GLY A 154 -26.30 -13.55 -0.77
CA GLY A 154 -27.26 -12.77 -1.59
C GLY A 154 -27.36 -13.30 -3.01
N ALA A 155 -26.25 -13.68 -3.63
CA ALA A 155 -26.22 -14.27 -4.96
C ALA A 155 -26.89 -15.68 -5.02
N GLU A 156 -26.77 -16.47 -3.94
CA GLU A 156 -27.44 -17.75 -3.82
C GLU A 156 -28.97 -17.58 -3.73
N LEU A 157 -29.44 -16.64 -2.90
CA LEU A 157 -30.88 -16.33 -2.76
C LEU A 157 -31.46 -15.78 -4.05
N GLU A 158 -30.78 -14.88 -4.77
CA GLU A 158 -31.21 -14.37 -6.07
C GLU A 158 -31.44 -15.52 -7.08
N LYS A 159 -30.50 -16.46 -7.14
CA LYS A 159 -30.57 -17.63 -8.01
C LYS A 159 -31.74 -18.55 -7.65
N ASP A 160 -32.01 -18.73 -6.36
CA ASP A 160 -33.13 -19.57 -5.91
C ASP A 160 -34.49 -18.96 -6.28
N VAL A 161 -34.61 -17.63 -6.20
CA VAL A 161 -35.82 -16.89 -6.61
C VAL A 161 -36.02 -16.97 -8.12
N ASP A 162 -34.96 -16.79 -8.92
CA ASP A 162 -35.06 -16.88 -10.39
C ASP A 162 -35.35 -18.31 -10.85
N GLY A 163 -35.00 -19.32 -10.09
CA GLY A 163 -35.34 -20.72 -10.38
C GLY A 163 -36.78 -21.12 -10.04
N LEU A 164 -37.54 -20.26 -9.35
CA LEU A 164 -38.94 -20.48 -8.98
C LEU A 164 -39.95 -19.81 -9.95
N LEU A 165 -39.47 -18.95 -10.84
CA LEU A 165 -40.24 -18.26 -11.88
C LEU A 165 -40.10 -18.96 -13.23
#